data_e992a6097be1e34277800c08c959c595
#
_entry.id   e992a6097be1e34277800c08c959c595
#
_cell.length_a   1.000
_cell.length_b   1.000
_cell.length_c   1.000
_cell.angle_alpha   90.00
_cell.angle_beta   90.00
_cell.angle_gamma   90.00
#
_symmetry.space_group_name_H-M   'P 1'
#
loop_
_entity.id
_entity.type
_entity.pdbx_description
1 polymer ?
#
loop_
_entity_poly.entity_id
_entity_poly.type
_entity_poly.pdbx_seq_one_letter_code
_entity_poly.pdbx_strand_id
1 'polypeptide(L)'
;MKTYCLIGLSILLVFSACKTEPKKVEETTETDKTIPERIAQAHGFENWSGVKKITFTFNVDRDSMHFERSWEWKPKTNMVTAISGADTLTYNRANMDSIALKTNSGFINDRYWLMAPFNLMWDAGNYTFEHTTTATAPISAETMQKLTIVYANEGGYTPGDAYDFYFKDDYIIREWAYRKSNQEEPNLVSTWEDYVNMEGLQLAQQHDRPDGGMNLYFTGLSVQKD
;
A
#
# COMPACT_ATOMS: atom_id res chain seq x y z
N MET A 1 5.74 45.09 -85.71
CA MET A 1 4.91 45.11 -84.53
C MET A 1 5.26 43.84 -83.73
N LYS A 2 6.01 43.96 -82.62
CA LYS A 2 6.44 42.86 -81.76
C LYS A 2 5.74 43.00 -80.42
N THR A 3 4.87 42.05 -80.12
CA THR A 3 4.09 41.97 -78.91
C THR A 3 4.92 41.19 -77.85
N TYR A 4 5.26 41.81 -76.78
CA TYR A 4 5.93 41.13 -75.64
C TYR A 4 4.86 40.66 -74.62
N CYS A 5 4.86 39.34 -74.37
CA CYS A 5 4.00 38.71 -73.36
C CYS A 5 4.79 38.67 -72.07
N LEU A 6 4.30 39.34 -71.02
CA LEU A 6 4.85 39.32 -69.66
C LEU A 6 4.21 38.17 -68.92
N ILE A 7 5.02 37.17 -68.56
CA ILE A 7 4.58 36.05 -67.64
C ILE A 7 4.88 36.45 -66.22
N GLY A 8 3.81 36.72 -65.46
CA GLY A 8 3.94 36.97 -64.02
C GLY A 8 4.08 35.65 -63.25
N LEU A 9 5.18 35.50 -62.54
CA LEU A 9 5.49 34.36 -61.68
C LEU A 9 4.89 34.60 -60.28
N SER A 10 3.73 33.99 -59.98
CA SER A 10 3.14 34.02 -58.62
C SER A 10 3.82 32.96 -57.72
N ILE A 11 4.61 33.41 -56.75
CA ILE A 11 5.20 32.57 -55.72
C ILE A 11 4.14 32.31 -54.65
N LEU A 12 3.66 31.04 -54.58
CA LEU A 12 2.75 30.57 -53.55
C LEU A 12 3.58 30.14 -52.32
N LEU A 13 3.56 30.97 -51.26
CA LEU A 13 4.15 30.63 -49.96
C LEU A 13 3.21 29.69 -49.23
N VAL A 14 3.57 28.41 -49.18
CA VAL A 14 2.86 27.41 -48.37
C VAL A 14 3.38 27.47 -46.93
N PHE A 15 2.59 28.06 -46.03
CA PHE A 15 2.86 27.99 -44.59
C PHE A 15 2.42 26.59 -44.07
N SER A 16 3.40 25.72 -43.84
CA SER A 16 3.17 24.46 -43.10
C SER A 16 3.01 24.81 -41.63
N ALA A 17 1.77 24.93 -41.18
CA ALA A 17 1.44 24.96 -39.74
C ALA A 17 1.58 23.55 -39.18
N CYS A 18 2.67 23.29 -38.42
CA CYS A 18 2.74 22.10 -37.55
C CYS A 18 1.66 22.23 -36.46
N LYS A 19 0.54 21.55 -36.66
CA LYS A 19 -0.39 21.27 -35.55
C LYS A 19 0.26 20.25 -34.61
N THR A 20 0.73 20.72 -33.47
CA THR A 20 1.09 19.86 -32.36
C THR A 20 -0.25 19.34 -31.80
N GLU A 21 -0.59 18.09 -32.11
CA GLU A 21 -1.73 17.43 -31.46
C GLU A 21 -1.41 17.31 -29.96
N PRO A 22 -2.37 17.67 -29.06
CA PRO A 22 -2.20 17.43 -27.65
C PRO A 22 -2.14 15.91 -27.43
N LYS A 23 -1.06 15.43 -26.80
CA LYS A 23 -0.89 14.05 -26.37
C LYS A 23 -2.08 13.71 -25.48
N LYS A 24 -3.00 12.88 -25.99
CA LYS A 24 -4.13 12.37 -25.23
C LYS A 24 -3.57 11.60 -24.05
N VAL A 25 -3.68 12.14 -22.85
CA VAL A 25 -3.47 11.40 -21.62
C VAL A 25 -4.61 10.37 -21.62
N GLU A 26 -4.31 9.09 -21.83
CA GLU A 26 -5.25 8.02 -21.59
C GLU A 26 -5.57 8.05 -20.10
N GLU A 27 -6.74 8.59 -19.76
CA GLU A 27 -7.38 8.32 -18.48
C GLU A 27 -7.63 6.81 -18.44
N THR A 28 -6.84 6.07 -17.67
CA THR A 28 -7.14 4.68 -17.32
C THR A 28 -8.51 4.66 -16.67
N THR A 29 -9.49 4.09 -17.36
CA THR A 29 -10.83 3.97 -16.82
C THR A 29 -10.80 3.07 -15.59
N GLU A 30 -11.62 3.34 -14.60
CA GLU A 30 -11.73 2.58 -13.33
C GLU A 30 -11.95 1.07 -13.55
N THR A 31 -12.44 0.68 -14.72
CA THR A 31 -12.64 -0.70 -15.17
C THR A 31 -11.35 -1.46 -15.48
N ASP A 32 -10.21 -0.76 -15.67
CA ASP A 32 -8.94 -1.38 -16.07
C ASP A 32 -8.04 -1.74 -14.87
N LYS A 33 -8.42 -1.31 -13.65
CA LYS A 33 -7.63 -1.57 -12.44
C LYS A 33 -7.87 -2.98 -11.89
N THR A 34 -6.81 -3.63 -11.50
CA THR A 34 -6.84 -4.93 -10.78
C THR A 34 -7.43 -4.75 -9.37
N ILE A 35 -7.86 -5.85 -8.75
CA ILE A 35 -8.39 -5.81 -7.36
C ILE A 35 -7.35 -5.30 -6.35
N PRO A 36 -6.07 -5.73 -6.37
CA PRO A 36 -5.04 -5.13 -5.54
C PRO A 36 -4.93 -3.60 -5.68
N GLU A 37 -4.97 -3.08 -6.92
CA GLU A 37 -4.93 -1.64 -7.19
C GLU A 37 -6.16 -0.90 -6.64
N ARG A 38 -7.36 -1.49 -6.75
CA ARG A 38 -8.59 -0.90 -6.19
C ARG A 38 -8.56 -0.83 -4.67
N ILE A 39 -8.10 -1.90 -4.02
CA ILE A 39 -7.92 -1.92 -2.56
C ILE A 39 -6.91 -0.85 -2.14
N ALA A 40 -5.74 -0.81 -2.75
CA ALA A 40 -4.72 0.19 -2.44
C ALA A 40 -5.24 1.62 -2.65
N GLN A 41 -5.98 1.87 -3.74
CA GLN A 41 -6.59 3.18 -4.02
C GLN A 41 -7.64 3.55 -2.97
N ALA A 42 -8.53 2.63 -2.57
CA ALA A 42 -9.52 2.87 -1.54
C ALA A 42 -8.89 3.26 -0.19
N HIS A 43 -7.65 2.77 0.04
CA HIS A 43 -6.86 3.16 1.21
C HIS A 43 -5.99 4.41 0.99
N GLY A 44 -6.10 5.07 -0.17
CA GLY A 44 -5.45 6.35 -0.46
C GLY A 44 -4.01 6.24 -0.94
N PHE A 45 -3.64 5.14 -1.61
CA PHE A 45 -2.27 4.92 -2.11
C PHE A 45 -1.77 6.05 -3.03
N GLU A 46 -2.66 6.70 -3.80
CA GLU A 46 -2.32 7.85 -4.65
C GLU A 46 -1.74 9.03 -3.85
N ASN A 47 -2.07 9.14 -2.57
CA ASN A 47 -1.56 10.17 -1.67
C ASN A 47 -0.17 9.85 -1.09
N TRP A 48 0.30 8.60 -1.25
CA TRP A 48 1.55 8.13 -0.68
C TRP A 48 2.78 8.89 -1.18
N SER A 49 2.81 9.26 -2.44
CA SER A 49 3.96 9.97 -3.04
C SER A 49 4.27 11.31 -2.35
N GLY A 50 3.27 11.95 -1.74
CA GLY A 50 3.41 13.17 -0.96
C GLY A 50 3.90 12.96 0.47
N VAL A 51 3.97 11.73 0.96
CA VAL A 51 4.35 11.45 2.36
C VAL A 51 5.83 11.73 2.58
N LYS A 52 6.11 12.68 3.46
CA LYS A 52 7.45 13.02 3.93
C LYS A 52 7.85 12.24 5.18
N LYS A 53 6.89 12.10 6.10
CA LYS A 53 7.09 11.40 7.36
C LYS A 53 5.79 10.77 7.85
N ILE A 54 5.88 9.58 8.42
CA ILE A 54 4.80 8.92 9.17
C ILE A 54 5.34 8.48 10.52
N THR A 55 4.56 8.69 11.58
CA THR A 55 4.83 8.17 12.92
C THR A 55 3.69 7.29 13.37
N PHE A 56 4.00 6.25 14.11
CA PHE A 56 3.01 5.36 14.73
C PHE A 56 3.63 4.59 15.89
N THR A 57 2.82 4.20 16.86
CA THR A 57 3.16 3.26 17.92
C THR A 57 2.33 1.99 17.71
N PHE A 58 3.01 0.88 17.54
CA PHE A 58 2.47 -0.46 17.48
C PHE A 58 2.33 -0.99 18.90
N ASN A 59 1.12 -1.37 19.31
CA ASN A 59 0.80 -1.87 20.63
C ASN A 59 0.24 -3.27 20.53
N VAL A 60 0.61 -4.14 21.47
CA VAL A 60 0.03 -5.48 21.64
C VAL A 60 -0.24 -5.73 23.11
N ASP A 61 -1.51 -5.94 23.44
CA ASP A 61 -1.94 -6.44 24.74
C ASP A 61 -2.21 -7.94 24.65
N ARG A 62 -1.59 -8.69 25.55
CA ARG A 62 -1.83 -10.12 25.69
C ARG A 62 -1.88 -10.47 27.18
N ASP A 63 -3.01 -10.99 27.65
CA ASP A 63 -3.24 -11.26 29.06
C ASP A 63 -2.98 -10.01 29.92
N SER A 64 -1.98 -10.06 30.82
CA SER A 64 -1.53 -8.94 31.64
C SER A 64 -0.29 -8.22 31.11
N MET A 65 0.19 -8.61 29.92
CA MET A 65 1.36 -8.01 29.30
C MET A 65 0.99 -6.96 28.27
N HIS A 66 1.67 -5.83 28.33
CA HIS A 66 1.64 -4.79 27.29
C HIS A 66 3.01 -4.71 26.62
N PHE A 67 3.00 -4.66 25.31
CA PHE A 67 4.20 -4.45 24.49
C PHE A 67 3.95 -3.29 23.54
N GLU A 68 4.91 -2.37 23.45
CA GLU A 68 4.84 -1.25 22.49
C GLU A 68 6.16 -0.98 21.80
N ARG A 69 6.09 -0.47 20.58
CA ARG A 69 7.21 0.11 19.81
C ARG A 69 6.72 1.29 19.02
N SER A 70 7.46 2.39 19.08
CA SER A 70 7.15 3.58 18.30
C SER A 70 8.13 3.74 17.14
N TRP A 71 7.60 4.22 16.03
CA TRP A 71 8.33 4.38 14.78
C TRP A 71 8.15 5.78 14.21
N GLU A 72 9.26 6.37 13.74
CA GLU A 72 9.25 7.49 12.80
C GLU A 72 9.88 6.99 11.49
N TRP A 73 9.14 7.07 10.39
CA TRP A 73 9.62 6.67 9.07
C TRP A 73 9.57 7.85 8.11
N LYS A 74 10.70 8.10 7.43
CA LYS A 74 10.85 9.07 6.34
C LYS A 74 11.08 8.30 5.04
N PRO A 75 10.01 7.93 4.30
CA PRO A 75 10.12 7.01 3.16
C PRO A 75 11.01 7.55 2.04
N LYS A 76 10.98 8.85 1.75
CA LYS A 76 11.79 9.48 0.68
C LYS A 76 13.29 9.40 0.91
N THR A 77 13.74 9.27 2.16
CA THR A 77 15.16 9.21 2.55
C THR A 77 15.56 7.85 3.09
N ASN A 78 14.64 6.88 3.14
CA ASN A 78 14.82 5.56 3.75
C ASN A 78 15.22 5.58 5.23
N MET A 79 14.99 6.69 5.94
CA MET A 79 15.33 6.83 7.35
C MET A 79 14.23 6.29 8.25
N VAL A 80 14.58 5.47 9.21
CA VAL A 80 13.69 4.95 10.26
C VAL A 80 14.31 5.23 11.62
N THR A 81 13.50 5.72 12.55
CA THR A 81 13.82 5.82 13.97
C THR A 81 12.89 4.89 14.74
N ALA A 82 13.47 3.94 15.45
CA ALA A 82 12.80 3.06 16.40
C ALA A 82 12.94 3.61 17.81
N ILE A 83 11.85 3.59 18.59
CA ILE A 83 11.82 3.95 20.00
C ILE A 83 11.14 2.81 20.76
N SER A 84 11.83 2.24 21.75
CA SER A 84 11.31 1.18 22.61
C SER A 84 11.77 1.42 24.04
N GLY A 85 10.86 1.84 24.90
CA GLY A 85 11.20 2.32 26.25
C GLY A 85 12.16 3.51 26.20
N ALA A 86 13.34 3.39 26.84
CA ALA A 86 14.39 4.41 26.84
C ALA A 86 15.33 4.34 25.63
N ASP A 87 15.26 3.27 24.85
CA ASP A 87 16.18 3.02 23.71
C ASP A 87 15.67 3.68 22.44
N THR A 88 16.59 4.35 21.74
CA THR A 88 16.32 4.96 20.43
C THR A 88 17.40 4.57 19.44
N LEU A 89 16.99 4.04 18.27
CA LEU A 89 17.89 3.71 17.17
C LEU A 89 17.40 4.37 15.88
N THR A 90 18.26 5.19 15.27
CA THR A 90 18.00 5.73 13.93
C THR A 90 18.92 5.05 12.91
N TYR A 91 18.35 4.58 11.80
CA TYR A 91 19.09 3.90 10.74
C TYR A 91 18.55 4.24 9.35
N ASN A 92 19.39 4.02 8.34
CA ASN A 92 18.99 4.12 6.94
C ASN A 92 18.77 2.71 6.38
N ARG A 93 17.57 2.43 5.87
CA ARG A 93 17.20 1.12 5.32
C ARG A 93 18.00 0.72 4.06
N ALA A 94 18.62 1.67 3.38
CA ALA A 94 19.50 1.38 2.24
C ALA A 94 20.91 0.90 2.66
N ASN A 95 21.30 1.11 3.94
CA ASN A 95 22.60 0.70 4.46
C ASN A 95 22.47 0.36 5.96
N MET A 96 22.24 -0.92 6.27
CA MET A 96 21.99 -1.40 7.62
C MET A 96 23.12 -2.28 8.12
N ASP A 97 23.59 -2.03 9.36
CA ASP A 97 24.40 -2.96 10.11
C ASP A 97 23.55 -4.09 10.75
N SER A 98 24.15 -4.99 11.49
CA SER A 98 23.45 -6.13 12.10
C SER A 98 22.40 -5.72 13.13
N ILE A 99 22.60 -4.61 13.85
CA ILE A 99 21.64 -4.09 14.85
C ILE A 99 20.44 -3.49 14.11
N ALA A 100 20.70 -2.66 13.11
CA ALA A 100 19.67 -2.07 12.27
C ALA A 100 18.85 -3.14 11.52
N LEU A 101 19.48 -4.20 10.99
CA LEU A 101 18.78 -5.31 10.34
C LEU A 101 17.81 -6.02 11.30
N LYS A 102 18.24 -6.30 12.52
CA LYS A 102 17.38 -6.92 13.56
C LYS A 102 16.21 -5.99 13.91
N THR A 103 16.47 -4.70 14.10
CA THR A 103 15.43 -3.72 14.41
C THR A 103 14.46 -3.53 13.24
N ASN A 104 14.98 -3.50 11.99
CA ASN A 104 14.18 -3.34 10.79
C ASN A 104 13.21 -4.49 10.55
N SER A 105 13.48 -5.70 11.01
CA SER A 105 12.52 -6.81 10.93
C SER A 105 11.26 -6.52 11.76
N GLY A 106 11.39 -5.89 12.92
CA GLY A 106 10.28 -5.37 13.71
C GLY A 106 9.51 -4.26 12.98
N PHE A 107 10.24 -3.30 12.39
CA PHE A 107 9.62 -2.22 11.60
C PHE A 107 8.79 -2.77 10.44
N ILE A 108 9.33 -3.73 9.70
CA ILE A 108 8.63 -4.35 8.55
C ILE A 108 7.32 -5.02 9.02
N ASN A 109 7.37 -5.79 10.12
CA ASN A 109 6.20 -6.43 10.71
C ASN A 109 5.13 -5.40 11.12
N ASP A 110 5.52 -4.41 11.95
CA ASP A 110 4.59 -3.45 12.52
C ASP A 110 3.97 -2.56 11.44
N ARG A 111 4.79 -2.14 10.46
CA ARG A 111 4.30 -1.40 9.29
C ARG A 111 3.31 -2.23 8.46
N TYR A 112 3.51 -3.53 8.30
CA TYR A 112 2.60 -4.36 7.52
C TYR A 112 1.21 -4.42 8.15
N TRP A 113 1.13 -4.53 9.47
CA TRP A 113 -0.14 -4.45 10.20
C TRP A 113 -0.89 -3.13 9.97
N LEU A 114 -0.19 -2.03 9.79
CA LEU A 114 -0.80 -0.73 9.53
C LEU A 114 -1.09 -0.50 8.04
N MET A 115 -0.24 -1.03 7.15
CA MET A 115 -0.15 -0.60 5.76
C MET A 115 -0.16 -1.78 4.76
N ALA A 116 -0.73 -2.94 5.10
CA ALA A 116 -0.84 -4.06 4.16
C ALA A 116 -1.53 -3.69 2.83
N PRO A 117 -2.57 -2.83 2.79
CA PRO A 117 -3.16 -2.37 1.54
C PRO A 117 -2.16 -1.66 0.62
N PHE A 118 -1.19 -0.95 1.18
CA PHE A 118 -0.12 -0.27 0.43
C PHE A 118 0.95 -1.26 -0.06
N ASN A 119 1.19 -2.32 0.71
CA ASN A 119 2.11 -3.39 0.31
C ASN A 119 1.63 -4.11 -0.96
N LEU A 120 0.33 -4.13 -1.26
CA LEU A 120 -0.18 -4.65 -2.53
C LEU A 120 0.47 -3.95 -3.73
N MET A 121 0.82 -2.67 -3.59
CA MET A 121 1.50 -1.90 -4.64
C MET A 121 3.02 -1.97 -4.52
N TRP A 122 3.57 -1.89 -3.30
CA TRP A 122 5.03 -1.93 -3.11
C TRP A 122 5.64 -3.28 -3.44
N ASP A 123 4.89 -4.36 -3.23
CA ASP A 123 5.31 -5.74 -3.50
C ASP A 123 4.74 -6.27 -4.83
N ALA A 124 4.14 -5.41 -5.67
CA ALA A 124 3.62 -5.80 -6.97
C ALA A 124 4.70 -6.54 -7.79
N GLY A 125 4.36 -7.73 -8.32
CA GLY A 125 5.29 -8.62 -9.01
C GLY A 125 6.00 -9.64 -8.10
N ASN A 126 5.90 -9.52 -6.77
CA ASN A 126 6.44 -10.50 -5.81
C ASN A 126 5.37 -11.45 -5.26
N TYR A 127 4.15 -11.36 -5.72
CA TYR A 127 3.05 -12.25 -5.37
C TYR A 127 2.15 -12.55 -6.57
N THR A 128 1.44 -13.66 -6.52
CA THR A 128 0.28 -13.94 -7.36
C THR A 128 -1.00 -13.64 -6.59
N PHE A 129 -2.11 -13.36 -7.29
CA PHE A 129 -3.37 -13.10 -6.61
C PHE A 129 -4.56 -13.78 -7.28
N GLU A 130 -5.59 -14.04 -6.48
CA GLU A 130 -6.90 -14.52 -6.89
C GLU A 130 -7.99 -13.68 -6.24
N HIS A 131 -9.06 -13.38 -6.97
CA HIS A 131 -10.23 -12.68 -6.47
C HIS A 131 -11.45 -13.58 -6.44
N THR A 132 -12.08 -13.69 -5.29
CA THR A 132 -13.36 -14.38 -5.07
C THR A 132 -14.43 -13.34 -4.75
N THR A 133 -15.47 -13.26 -5.57
CA THR A 133 -16.52 -12.25 -5.42
C THR A 133 -17.46 -12.51 -4.25
N THR A 134 -17.51 -13.75 -3.74
CA THR A 134 -18.40 -14.18 -2.66
C THR A 134 -17.66 -15.19 -1.78
N ALA A 135 -17.29 -14.78 -0.58
CA ALA A 135 -16.63 -15.61 0.43
C ALA A 135 -17.20 -15.32 1.82
N THR A 136 -17.16 -16.28 2.71
CA THR A 136 -17.53 -16.09 4.13
C THR A 136 -16.32 -15.53 4.86
N ALA A 137 -16.45 -14.36 5.48
CA ALA A 137 -15.41 -13.74 6.30
C ALA A 137 -15.18 -14.57 7.59
N PRO A 138 -13.92 -14.73 8.03
CA PRO A 138 -13.57 -15.72 9.07
C PRO A 138 -14.01 -15.34 10.47
N ILE A 139 -14.32 -14.07 10.75
CA ILE A 139 -14.68 -13.58 12.08
C ILE A 139 -16.17 -13.24 12.14
N SER A 140 -16.63 -12.34 11.30
CA SER A 140 -18.04 -11.88 11.28
C SER A 140 -19.00 -12.89 10.68
N ALA A 141 -18.49 -13.88 9.92
CA ALA A 141 -19.28 -14.78 9.07
C ALA A 141 -20.13 -14.05 8.00
N GLU A 142 -19.87 -12.76 7.76
CA GLU A 142 -20.53 -12.02 6.70
C GLU A 142 -20.07 -12.47 5.31
N THR A 143 -20.94 -12.31 4.33
CA THR A 143 -20.55 -12.48 2.92
C THR A 143 -19.78 -11.25 2.45
N MET A 144 -18.54 -11.45 2.01
CA MET A 144 -17.63 -10.41 1.50
C MET A 144 -16.94 -10.87 0.24
N GLN A 145 -16.31 -9.94 -0.48
CA GLN A 145 -15.32 -10.26 -1.48
C GLN A 145 -14.01 -10.67 -0.79
N LYS A 146 -13.21 -11.51 -1.45
CA LYS A 146 -11.92 -11.95 -0.93
C LYS A 146 -10.83 -11.79 -1.99
N LEU A 147 -9.75 -11.10 -1.63
CA LEU A 147 -8.48 -11.12 -2.35
C LEU A 147 -7.54 -12.08 -1.62
N THR A 148 -7.11 -13.13 -2.31
CA THR A 148 -6.02 -13.99 -1.85
C THR A 148 -4.74 -13.57 -2.55
N ILE A 149 -3.66 -13.31 -1.80
CA ILE A 149 -2.31 -13.16 -2.36
C ILE A 149 -1.41 -14.27 -1.83
N VAL A 150 -0.50 -14.75 -2.69
CA VAL A 150 0.53 -15.73 -2.32
C VAL A 150 1.87 -15.16 -2.75
N TYR A 151 2.73 -14.87 -1.78
CA TYR A 151 4.07 -14.38 -2.05
C TYR A 151 4.93 -15.44 -2.75
N ALA A 152 5.76 -15.01 -3.69
CA ALA A 152 6.80 -15.86 -4.28
C ALA A 152 7.77 -16.36 -3.20
N ASN A 153 8.55 -17.39 -3.52
CA ASN A 153 9.54 -17.94 -2.58
C ASN A 153 10.70 -16.98 -2.27
N GLU A 154 10.83 -15.92 -3.03
CA GLU A 154 11.84 -14.87 -2.87
C GLU A 154 11.20 -13.50 -3.09
N GLY A 155 11.68 -12.49 -2.36
CA GLY A 155 11.16 -11.12 -2.43
C GLY A 155 9.81 -10.93 -1.72
N GLY A 156 9.34 -9.68 -1.68
CA GLY A 156 8.09 -9.30 -0.99
C GLY A 156 8.23 -9.28 0.54
N TYR A 157 7.08 -9.26 1.21
CA TYR A 157 7.02 -9.15 2.66
C TYR A 157 7.38 -10.45 3.39
N THR A 158 6.69 -11.55 3.07
CA THR A 158 6.91 -12.87 3.68
C THR A 158 6.95 -13.96 2.60
N PRO A 159 8.14 -14.28 2.06
CA PRO A 159 8.29 -15.25 0.99
C PRO A 159 7.63 -16.59 1.32
N GLY A 160 6.80 -17.08 0.38
CA GLY A 160 6.08 -18.35 0.47
C GLY A 160 4.78 -18.31 1.27
N ASP A 161 4.47 -17.22 1.96
CA ASP A 161 3.26 -17.08 2.76
C ASP A 161 2.07 -16.54 1.93
N ALA A 162 0.86 -16.71 2.46
CA ALA A 162 -0.36 -16.21 1.85
C ALA A 162 -1.18 -15.35 2.82
N TYR A 163 -1.94 -14.41 2.22
CA TYR A 163 -2.88 -13.54 2.92
C TYR A 163 -4.20 -13.50 2.18
N ASP A 164 -5.30 -13.63 2.90
CA ASP A 164 -6.65 -13.44 2.41
C ASP A 164 -7.20 -12.14 3.01
N PHE A 165 -7.55 -11.18 2.16
CA PHE A 165 -8.14 -9.91 2.56
C PHE A 165 -9.63 -9.93 2.24
N TYR A 166 -10.49 -9.66 3.24
CA TYR A 166 -11.94 -9.62 3.10
C TYR A 166 -12.41 -8.18 3.11
N PHE A 167 -13.22 -7.79 2.10
CA PHE A 167 -13.66 -6.43 1.87
C PHE A 167 -15.05 -6.40 1.21
N LYS A 168 -15.71 -5.24 1.25
CA LYS A 168 -17.01 -5.00 0.58
C LYS A 168 -16.81 -4.18 -0.70
N ASP A 169 -17.89 -3.67 -1.29
CA ASP A 169 -17.87 -2.94 -2.56
C ASP A 169 -17.09 -1.61 -2.49
N ASP A 170 -16.80 -1.13 -1.29
CA ASP A 170 -15.95 0.04 -1.05
C ASP A 170 -14.44 -0.26 -1.09
N TYR A 171 -14.04 -1.53 -1.27
CA TYR A 171 -12.66 -2.02 -1.29
C TYR A 171 -11.86 -1.73 0.00
N ILE A 172 -12.52 -1.35 1.10
CA ILE A 172 -11.89 -1.20 2.41
C ILE A 172 -11.84 -2.57 3.10
N ILE A 173 -10.64 -2.99 3.53
CA ILE A 173 -10.43 -4.26 4.22
C ILE A 173 -11.17 -4.23 5.57
N ARG A 174 -11.85 -5.33 5.90
CA ARG A 174 -12.59 -5.53 7.16
C ARG A 174 -11.96 -6.61 8.03
N GLU A 175 -11.49 -7.67 7.38
CA GLU A 175 -10.88 -8.82 8.03
C GLU A 175 -9.75 -9.36 7.16
N TRP A 176 -8.82 -10.06 7.77
CA TRP A 176 -7.83 -10.80 7.02
C TRP A 176 -7.51 -12.15 7.68
N ALA A 177 -6.89 -13.03 6.89
CA ALA A 177 -6.31 -14.27 7.36
C ALA A 177 -4.87 -14.39 6.86
N TYR A 178 -3.96 -14.77 7.75
CA TYR A 178 -2.58 -15.10 7.44
C TYR A 178 -2.38 -16.61 7.39
N ARG A 179 -1.76 -17.12 6.33
CA ARG A 179 -1.47 -18.53 6.12
C ARG A 179 0.00 -18.74 5.83
N LYS A 180 0.72 -19.26 6.82
CA LYS A 180 2.15 -19.56 6.71
C LYS A 180 2.38 -20.66 5.68
N SER A 181 3.36 -20.45 4.79
CA SER A 181 3.70 -21.38 3.69
C SER A 181 2.49 -21.76 2.83
N ASN A 182 1.53 -20.83 2.69
CA ASN A 182 0.31 -21.01 1.92
C ASN A 182 -0.49 -22.28 2.31
N GLN A 183 -0.45 -22.67 3.59
CA GLN A 183 -1.24 -23.80 4.08
C GLN A 183 -2.75 -23.50 3.99
N GLU A 184 -3.58 -24.54 4.07
CA GLU A 184 -5.05 -24.43 3.93
C GLU A 184 -5.67 -23.65 5.10
N GLU A 185 -5.33 -24.00 6.33
CA GLU A 185 -5.87 -23.40 7.53
C GLU A 185 -5.09 -22.13 7.91
N PRO A 186 -5.77 -21.04 8.31
CA PRO A 186 -5.09 -19.82 8.73
C PRO A 186 -4.36 -20.00 10.07
N ASN A 187 -3.17 -19.44 10.17
CA ASN A 187 -2.43 -19.34 11.43
C ASN A 187 -2.94 -18.20 12.30
N LEU A 188 -3.52 -17.19 11.67
CA LEU A 188 -4.03 -16.00 12.34
C LEU A 188 -5.15 -15.39 11.50
N VAL A 189 -6.22 -14.97 12.19
CA VAL A 189 -7.26 -14.10 11.65
C VAL A 189 -7.40 -12.88 12.55
N SER A 190 -7.69 -11.72 11.98
CA SER A 190 -8.00 -10.50 12.73
C SER A 190 -8.92 -9.57 11.95
N THR A 191 -9.56 -8.68 12.68
CA THR A 191 -10.32 -7.56 12.11
C THR A 191 -9.39 -6.46 11.61
N TRP A 192 -9.92 -5.54 10.83
CA TRP A 192 -9.33 -4.27 10.41
C TRP A 192 -10.39 -3.19 10.66
N GLU A 193 -10.23 -2.44 11.76
CA GLU A 193 -11.25 -1.55 12.28
C GLU A 193 -10.68 -0.17 12.67
N ASP A 194 -11.58 0.72 13.11
CA ASP A 194 -11.26 2.07 13.57
C ASP A 194 -10.39 2.84 12.58
N TYR A 195 -10.85 2.88 11.33
CA TYR A 195 -10.16 3.60 10.27
C TYR A 195 -10.13 5.11 10.52
N VAL A 196 -8.94 5.68 10.39
CA VAL A 196 -8.72 7.12 10.43
C VAL A 196 -8.16 7.60 9.10
N ASN A 197 -8.58 8.81 8.69
CA ASN A 197 -8.01 9.47 7.53
C ASN A 197 -6.87 10.39 7.97
N MET A 198 -5.64 10.04 7.59
CA MET A 198 -4.43 10.83 7.83
C MET A 198 -3.87 11.33 6.50
N GLU A 199 -4.12 12.61 6.17
CA GLU A 199 -3.64 13.23 4.93
C GLU A 199 -4.04 12.44 3.66
N GLY A 200 -5.24 11.86 3.64
CA GLY A 200 -5.76 11.05 2.55
C GLY A 200 -5.37 9.56 2.60
N LEU A 201 -4.65 9.11 3.61
CA LEU A 201 -4.39 7.70 3.86
C LEU A 201 -5.43 7.14 4.83
N GLN A 202 -6.10 6.05 4.45
CA GLN A 202 -7.05 5.32 5.31
C GLN A 202 -6.27 4.23 6.05
N LEU A 203 -6.09 4.42 7.36
CA LEU A 203 -5.29 3.55 8.22
C LEU A 203 -6.17 2.94 9.31
N ALA A 204 -6.21 1.60 9.40
CA ALA A 204 -6.88 0.90 10.49
C ALA A 204 -6.06 1.00 11.77
N GLN A 205 -6.70 1.37 12.87
CA GLN A 205 -6.03 1.46 14.17
C GLN A 205 -6.21 0.24 15.04
N GLN A 206 -7.21 -0.61 14.78
CA GLN A 206 -7.58 -1.74 15.61
C GLN A 206 -7.57 -3.05 14.81
N HIS A 207 -7.03 -4.12 15.44
CA HIS A 207 -6.93 -5.46 14.86
C HIS A 207 -7.25 -6.51 15.93
N ASP A 208 -8.51 -6.81 16.10
CA ASP A 208 -8.97 -7.75 17.12
C ASP A 208 -8.93 -9.19 16.63
N ARG A 209 -8.67 -10.09 17.54
CA ARG A 209 -8.79 -11.53 17.31
C ARG A 209 -10.09 -12.07 17.92
N PRO A 210 -10.75 -13.05 17.26
CA PRO A 210 -12.02 -13.59 17.74
C PRO A 210 -11.91 -14.34 19.08
N ASP A 211 -10.69 -14.84 19.39
CA ASP A 211 -10.41 -15.55 20.63
C ASP A 211 -10.09 -14.63 21.82
N GLY A 212 -10.01 -13.31 21.59
CA GLY A 212 -9.67 -12.32 22.61
C GLY A 212 -8.26 -12.46 23.20
N GLY A 213 -7.45 -13.37 22.65
CA GLY A 213 -6.12 -13.71 23.20
C GLY A 213 -5.04 -12.67 22.93
N MET A 214 -5.30 -11.70 22.06
CA MET A 214 -4.39 -10.62 21.72
C MET A 214 -5.19 -9.44 21.15
N ASN A 215 -4.93 -8.26 21.67
CA ASN A 215 -5.40 -7.00 21.10
C ASN A 215 -4.20 -6.27 20.49
N LEU A 216 -4.25 -6.00 19.18
CA LEU A 216 -3.22 -5.28 18.46
C LEU A 216 -3.81 -3.96 17.96
N TYR A 217 -3.16 -2.86 18.29
CA TYR A 217 -3.67 -1.54 17.91
C TYR A 217 -2.56 -0.51 17.72
N PHE A 218 -2.91 0.61 17.08
CA PHE A 218 -2.01 1.70 16.80
C PHE A 218 -2.39 2.97 17.52
N THR A 219 -1.40 3.66 18.08
CA THR A 219 -1.52 4.98 18.69
C THR A 219 -0.48 5.95 18.11
N GLY A 220 -0.55 7.22 18.42
CA GLY A 220 0.44 8.20 17.98
C GLY A 220 0.57 8.35 16.46
N LEU A 221 -0.49 8.02 15.72
CA LEU A 221 -0.51 8.14 14.26
C LEU A 221 -0.40 9.61 13.84
N SER A 222 0.56 9.88 12.96
CA SER A 222 0.70 11.19 12.33
C SER A 222 1.32 11.03 10.94
N VAL A 223 0.81 11.74 9.98
CA VAL A 223 1.34 11.81 8.61
C VAL A 223 1.68 13.26 8.30
N GLN A 224 2.86 13.51 7.74
CA GLN A 224 3.29 14.80 7.23
C GLN A 224 3.59 14.67 5.74
N LYS A 225 3.02 15.56 4.96
CA LYS A 225 3.30 15.72 3.53
C LYS A 225 4.30 16.87 3.28
N ASP A 226 4.81 16.94 2.04
CA ASP A 226 5.63 18.08 1.59
C ASP A 226 4.79 19.35 1.52
#